data_44778145fdb39c2a2b5c58022c076792
#
_entry.id   44778145fdb39c2a2b5c58022c076792
#
_cell.length_a   1.000
_cell.length_b   1.000
_cell.length_c   1.000
_cell.angle_alpha   90.00
_cell.angle_beta   90.00
_cell.angle_gamma   90.00
#
_symmetry.space_group_name_H-M   'P 1'
#
loop_
_entity.id
_entity.type
_entity.pdbx_description
1 polymer ?
#
loop_
_entity_poly.entity_id
_entity_poly.type
_entity_poly.pdbx_seq_one_letter_code
_entity_poly.pdbx_strand_id
1 'polypeptide(L)'
;MKIALDVMGGDHAPAAMIEGAMLALEDSGIDVGKLFLVGDETTVEKELTHLSYANSKIEIVHSEQVVEMHESAVKSVRQKKKSSISVAVDLVKSGDCQAIVSAGNTGAAVAASTIKLRNIPGVERAGIASPLPNENGPCNIVDAGANVDSKPSHLLGYAIMGSVYARHVQGKKNPIVGLMSVGEEDSKGTDLTREVFGLLKESGLNFIGNVEGHDLFETPVDVVVCDGFVGNVVLKSCEATAKAMFKWLKEDIKATPIRQMGALIAKEAFKATKERGNYETYGGSPLLGVNGICIIGHGSSSPRAVKNAIRVASEAVRHHVNPHIEEEMARSASLLG
;
A
#
# COMPACT_ATOMS: atom_id res chain seq x y z
N MET A 1 4.91 -16.27 11.04
CA MET A 1 5.85 -15.15 10.79
C MET A 1 5.72 -14.06 11.83
N LYS A 2 6.70 -13.13 11.91
CA LYS A 2 6.74 -12.03 12.87
C LYS A 2 6.58 -10.71 12.15
N ILE A 3 5.65 -9.86 12.59
CA ILE A 3 5.34 -8.58 11.96
C ILE A 3 5.42 -7.47 13.01
N ALA A 4 6.08 -6.37 12.70
CA ALA A 4 6.10 -5.15 13.49
C ALA A 4 4.94 -4.25 13.07
N LEU A 5 4.09 -3.83 14.00
CA LEU A 5 2.99 -2.92 13.79
C LEU A 5 3.28 -1.60 14.49
N ASP A 6 3.42 -0.52 13.74
CA ASP A 6 3.48 0.84 14.28
C ASP A 6 2.10 1.24 14.81
N VAL A 7 1.89 1.10 16.12
CA VAL A 7 0.57 1.35 16.73
C VAL A 7 0.32 2.82 17.06
N MET A 8 1.32 3.67 16.91
CA MET A 8 1.18 5.11 17.15
C MET A 8 0.92 5.92 15.86
N GLY A 9 0.94 5.26 14.70
CA GLY A 9 0.72 5.89 13.40
C GLY A 9 -0.74 5.90 12.97
N GLY A 10 -1.24 7.05 12.53
CA GLY A 10 -2.59 7.24 12.00
C GLY A 10 -3.51 8.07 12.88
N ASP A 11 -4.65 8.50 12.29
CA ASP A 11 -5.59 9.44 12.92
C ASP A 11 -6.37 8.81 14.09
N HIS A 12 -6.45 7.47 14.14
CA HIS A 12 -7.18 6.70 15.15
C HIS A 12 -6.25 5.81 15.99
N ALA A 13 -4.95 6.14 16.00
CA ALA A 13 -3.97 5.45 16.83
C ALA A 13 -4.17 5.79 18.33
N PRO A 14 -3.85 4.88 19.27
CA PRO A 14 -3.46 3.49 19.01
C PRO A 14 -4.64 2.52 18.84
N ALA A 15 -5.87 2.93 19.20
CA ALA A 15 -7.03 2.05 19.30
C ALA A 15 -7.29 1.24 18.02
N ALA A 16 -7.47 1.91 16.87
CA ALA A 16 -7.74 1.20 15.62
C ALA A 16 -6.61 0.24 15.19
N MET A 17 -5.37 0.58 15.52
CA MET A 17 -4.21 -0.26 15.22
C MET A 17 -4.22 -1.54 16.06
N ILE A 18 -4.51 -1.43 17.36
CA ILE A 18 -4.57 -2.55 18.29
C ILE A 18 -5.79 -3.43 18.01
N GLU A 19 -6.97 -2.85 17.79
CA GLU A 19 -8.15 -3.61 17.37
C GLU A 19 -7.92 -4.37 16.06
N GLY A 20 -7.26 -3.75 15.09
CA GLY A 20 -6.90 -4.39 13.83
C GLY A 20 -5.92 -5.55 14.01
N ALA A 21 -4.97 -5.42 14.94
CA ALA A 21 -4.06 -6.50 15.35
C ALA A 21 -4.82 -7.69 15.95
N MET A 22 -5.80 -7.41 16.83
CA MET A 22 -6.67 -8.44 17.42
C MET A 22 -7.43 -9.18 16.34
N LEU A 23 -8.11 -8.46 15.44
CA LEU A 23 -8.84 -9.05 14.31
C LEU A 23 -7.96 -9.90 13.41
N ALA A 24 -6.69 -9.52 13.21
CA ALA A 24 -5.74 -10.29 12.41
C ALA A 24 -5.32 -11.59 13.11
N LEU A 25 -5.13 -11.57 14.43
CA LEU A 25 -4.76 -12.75 15.21
C LEU A 25 -5.91 -13.75 15.40
N GLU A 26 -7.15 -13.28 15.33
CA GLU A 26 -8.36 -14.11 15.40
C GLU A 26 -8.73 -14.74 14.05
N ASP A 27 -8.23 -14.19 12.95
CA ASP A 27 -8.48 -14.73 11.61
C ASP A 27 -7.53 -15.87 11.27
N SER A 28 -8.04 -17.09 11.27
CA SER A 28 -7.27 -18.30 10.94
C SER A 28 -6.70 -18.33 9.51
N GLY A 29 -7.20 -17.47 8.62
CA GLY A 29 -6.68 -17.30 7.25
C GLY A 29 -5.41 -16.45 7.18
N ILE A 30 -5.06 -15.76 8.28
CA ILE A 30 -3.86 -14.91 8.34
C ILE A 30 -2.76 -15.63 9.15
N ASP A 31 -1.66 -15.99 8.49
CA ASP A 31 -0.54 -16.66 9.14
C ASP A 31 0.36 -15.65 9.85
N VAL A 32 0.04 -15.36 11.12
CA VAL A 32 0.87 -14.54 12.02
C VAL A 32 1.28 -15.37 13.22
N GLY A 33 2.58 -15.59 13.36
CA GLY A 33 3.16 -16.27 14.52
C GLY A 33 3.34 -15.30 15.71
N LYS A 34 3.72 -14.03 15.45
CA LYS A 34 3.87 -13.00 16.46
C LYS A 34 3.69 -11.59 15.90
N LEU A 35 3.00 -10.72 16.64
CA LEU A 35 2.88 -9.28 16.38
C LEU A 35 3.65 -8.50 17.42
N PHE A 36 4.54 -7.63 16.96
CA PHE A 36 5.24 -6.65 17.79
C PHE A 36 4.50 -5.32 17.70
N LEU A 37 3.83 -4.93 18.77
CA LEU A 37 3.14 -3.64 18.88
C LEU A 37 4.16 -2.58 19.29
N VAL A 38 4.54 -1.73 18.34
CA VAL A 38 5.60 -0.73 18.56
C VAL A 38 4.96 0.62 18.89
N GLY A 39 5.14 1.07 20.13
CA GLY A 39 4.52 2.30 20.62
C GLY A 39 4.95 2.67 22.05
N ASP A 40 4.30 3.69 22.62
CA ASP A 40 4.45 3.98 24.05
C ASP A 40 3.86 2.83 24.87
N GLU A 41 4.71 2.13 25.61
CA GLU A 41 4.35 0.90 26.34
C GLU A 41 3.14 1.11 27.25
N THR A 42 3.14 2.20 28.02
CA THR A 42 2.04 2.53 28.94
C THR A 42 0.72 2.73 28.21
N THR A 43 0.77 3.40 27.07
CA THR A 43 -0.40 3.65 26.23
C THR A 43 -0.93 2.37 25.61
N VAL A 44 -0.05 1.50 25.10
CA VAL A 44 -0.41 0.20 24.52
C VAL A 44 -1.01 -0.74 25.56
N GLU A 45 -0.40 -0.83 26.77
CA GLU A 45 -0.91 -1.65 27.87
C GLU A 45 -2.30 -1.20 28.33
N LYS A 46 -2.52 0.11 28.46
CA LYS A 46 -3.84 0.67 28.80
C LYS A 46 -4.90 0.29 27.79
N GLU A 47 -4.58 0.38 26.50
CA GLU A 47 -5.54 0.04 25.44
C GLU A 47 -5.85 -1.47 25.42
N LEU A 48 -4.84 -2.34 25.53
CA LEU A 48 -5.04 -3.78 25.64
C LEU A 48 -5.89 -4.16 26.87
N THR A 49 -5.66 -3.47 28.00
CA THR A 49 -6.45 -3.66 29.22
C THR A 49 -7.90 -3.20 29.03
N HIS A 50 -8.12 -2.04 28.39
CA HIS A 50 -9.43 -1.51 28.06
C HIS A 50 -10.22 -2.49 27.17
N LEU A 51 -9.56 -3.08 26.19
CA LEU A 51 -10.15 -4.09 25.30
C LEU A 51 -10.27 -5.49 25.95
N SER A 52 -9.79 -5.65 27.19
CA SER A 52 -9.74 -6.94 27.89
C SER A 52 -9.08 -8.04 27.04
N TYR A 53 -8.02 -7.69 26.30
CA TYR A 53 -7.38 -8.58 25.35
C TYR A 53 -5.98 -8.98 25.80
N ALA A 54 -5.76 -10.29 25.88
CA ALA A 54 -4.47 -10.89 26.12
C ALA A 54 -4.22 -12.02 25.13
N ASN A 55 -3.10 -11.98 24.43
CA ASN A 55 -2.71 -13.01 23.46
C ASN A 55 -1.20 -13.22 23.52
N SER A 56 -0.76 -14.45 23.68
CA SER A 56 0.66 -14.83 23.75
C SER A 56 1.45 -14.51 22.47
N LYS A 57 0.77 -14.25 21.36
CA LYS A 57 1.37 -13.82 20.11
C LYS A 57 1.66 -12.32 20.05
N ILE A 58 1.27 -11.53 21.06
CA ILE A 58 1.58 -10.10 21.16
C ILE A 58 2.83 -9.91 21.99
N GLU A 59 3.69 -9.02 21.52
CA GLU A 59 4.83 -8.47 22.26
C GLU A 59 4.82 -6.95 22.09
N ILE A 60 4.98 -6.20 23.20
CA ILE A 60 5.07 -4.75 23.16
C ILE A 60 6.54 -4.35 23.04
N VAL A 61 6.83 -3.44 22.11
CA VAL A 61 8.15 -2.85 21.94
C VAL A 61 8.03 -1.34 22.16
N HIS A 62 8.68 -0.86 23.21
CA HIS A 62 8.60 0.55 23.60
C HIS A 62 9.23 1.48 22.56
N SER A 63 8.54 2.58 22.27
CA SER A 63 9.07 3.71 21.50
C SER A 63 8.79 5.03 22.22
N GLU A 64 9.78 5.93 22.24
CA GLU A 64 9.71 7.18 23.01
C GLU A 64 9.07 8.34 22.21
N GLN A 65 8.95 8.22 20.90
CA GLN A 65 8.61 9.32 20.00
C GLN A 65 7.63 8.88 18.93
N VAL A 66 6.89 9.83 18.39
CA VAL A 66 5.98 9.63 17.24
C VAL A 66 6.33 10.64 16.16
N VAL A 67 6.27 10.23 14.89
CA VAL A 67 6.31 11.14 13.74
C VAL A 67 4.89 11.51 13.41
N GLU A 68 4.54 12.79 13.57
CA GLU A 68 3.20 13.29 13.31
C GLU A 68 2.90 13.38 11.80
N MET A 69 1.62 13.32 11.43
CA MET A 69 1.18 13.31 10.04
C MET A 69 1.61 14.55 9.25
N HIS A 70 1.75 15.71 9.91
CA HIS A 70 2.12 16.99 9.30
C HIS A 70 3.63 17.26 9.27
N GLU A 71 4.45 16.41 9.86
CA GLU A 71 5.89 16.62 9.95
C GLU A 71 6.63 16.29 8.64
N SER A 72 7.75 16.98 8.44
CA SER A 72 8.66 16.68 7.32
C SER A 72 9.27 15.29 7.47
N ALA A 73 8.93 14.38 6.58
CA ALA A 73 9.26 12.96 6.63
C ALA A 73 10.76 12.68 6.88
N VAL A 74 11.62 13.11 5.97
CA VAL A 74 13.06 12.83 6.04
C VAL A 74 13.70 13.47 7.27
N LYS A 75 13.32 14.71 7.60
CA LYS A 75 13.84 15.42 8.76
C LYS A 75 13.45 14.71 10.04
N SER A 76 12.17 14.34 10.18
CA SER A 76 11.65 13.68 11.37
C SER A 76 12.28 12.31 11.60
N VAL A 77 12.43 11.48 10.56
CA VAL A 77 13.10 10.18 10.66
C VAL A 77 14.55 10.31 11.09
N ARG A 78 15.27 11.35 10.63
CA ARG A 78 16.67 11.60 11.05
C ARG A 78 16.79 12.08 12.49
N GLN A 79 15.83 12.88 12.95
CA GLN A 79 15.85 13.48 14.31
C GLN A 79 15.21 12.56 15.34
N LYS A 80 14.10 11.90 15.02
CA LYS A 80 13.33 11.04 15.92
C LYS A 80 13.70 9.55 15.71
N LYS A 81 14.93 9.22 16.04
CA LYS A 81 15.45 7.84 15.83
C LYS A 81 14.73 6.77 16.66
N LYS A 82 14.08 7.18 17.76
CA LYS A 82 13.29 6.33 18.65
C LYS A 82 11.78 6.48 18.40
N SER A 83 11.36 6.96 17.24
CA SER A 83 9.96 6.98 16.87
C SER A 83 9.44 5.57 16.57
N SER A 84 8.14 5.35 16.81
CA SER A 84 7.49 4.06 16.62
C SER A 84 7.76 3.48 15.22
N ILE A 85 7.64 4.29 14.16
CA ILE A 85 7.98 3.88 12.79
C ILE A 85 9.47 3.51 12.64
N SER A 86 10.38 4.27 13.28
CA SER A 86 11.82 4.01 13.21
C SER A 86 12.20 2.71 13.93
N VAL A 87 11.63 2.47 15.11
CA VAL A 87 11.84 1.24 15.88
C VAL A 87 11.25 0.03 15.15
N ALA A 88 10.05 0.17 14.58
CA ALA A 88 9.42 -0.90 13.81
C ALA A 88 10.25 -1.32 12.58
N VAL A 89 10.84 -0.35 11.87
CA VAL A 89 11.77 -0.63 10.76
C VAL A 89 13.07 -1.27 11.26
N ASP A 90 13.58 -0.88 12.45
CA ASP A 90 14.79 -1.49 13.02
C ASP A 90 14.57 -2.97 13.36
N LEU A 91 13.39 -3.38 13.82
CA LEU A 91 13.03 -4.79 14.03
C LEU A 91 13.07 -5.61 12.72
N VAL A 92 12.72 -5.00 11.60
CA VAL A 92 12.86 -5.67 10.29
C VAL A 92 14.32 -5.73 9.86
N LYS A 93 15.08 -4.65 10.09
CA LYS A 93 16.50 -4.57 9.76
C LYS A 93 17.34 -5.59 10.53
N SER A 94 17.03 -5.81 11.82
CA SER A 94 17.73 -6.79 12.66
C SER A 94 17.36 -8.24 12.33
N GLY A 95 16.27 -8.46 11.59
CA GLY A 95 15.71 -9.80 11.30
C GLY A 95 14.78 -10.33 12.40
N ASP A 96 14.49 -9.54 13.44
CA ASP A 96 13.53 -9.89 14.48
C ASP A 96 12.11 -9.99 13.94
N CYS A 97 11.78 -9.14 12.95
CA CYS A 97 10.55 -9.19 12.17
C CYS A 97 10.82 -9.36 10.66
N GLN A 98 9.87 -9.93 9.94
CA GLN A 98 9.93 -10.07 8.48
C GLN A 98 9.23 -8.91 7.75
N ALA A 99 8.29 -8.25 8.40
CA ALA A 99 7.53 -7.15 7.82
C ALA A 99 7.20 -6.06 8.83
N ILE A 100 6.95 -4.85 8.31
CA ILE A 100 6.39 -3.73 9.06
C ILE A 100 5.05 -3.32 8.43
N VAL A 101 4.10 -2.93 9.30
CA VAL A 101 2.84 -2.27 8.92
C VAL A 101 2.76 -0.93 9.66
N SER A 102 2.49 0.16 8.94
CA SER A 102 2.27 1.48 9.52
C SER A 102 1.19 2.24 8.77
N ALA A 103 0.26 2.86 9.50
CA ALA A 103 -0.73 3.81 8.97
C ALA A 103 -0.37 5.28 9.31
N GLY A 104 0.86 5.53 9.71
CA GLY A 104 1.37 6.85 10.03
C GLY A 104 1.71 7.69 8.78
N ASN A 105 2.60 8.66 8.96
CA ASN A 105 3.06 9.53 7.88
C ASN A 105 3.73 8.70 6.76
N THR A 106 3.08 8.65 5.58
CA THR A 106 3.53 7.89 4.40
C THR A 106 4.97 8.19 4.04
N GLY A 107 5.33 9.47 3.97
CA GLY A 107 6.70 9.87 3.66
C GLY A 107 7.72 9.41 4.72
N ALA A 108 7.32 9.37 6.00
CA ALA A 108 8.17 8.86 7.07
C ALA A 108 8.36 7.33 6.95
N ALA A 109 7.32 6.58 6.59
CA ALA A 109 7.42 5.15 6.32
C ALA A 109 8.37 4.85 5.14
N VAL A 110 8.22 5.59 4.03
CA VAL A 110 9.13 5.51 2.87
C VAL A 110 10.56 5.87 3.27
N ALA A 111 10.76 7.01 3.95
CA ALA A 111 12.08 7.48 4.34
C ALA A 111 12.78 6.53 5.34
N ALA A 112 12.07 6.07 6.37
CA ALA A 112 12.62 5.14 7.35
C ALA A 112 13.02 3.82 6.70
N SER A 113 12.14 3.25 5.87
CA SER A 113 12.41 1.99 5.16
C SER A 113 13.58 2.13 4.19
N THR A 114 13.59 3.16 3.34
CA THR A 114 14.67 3.37 2.37
C THR A 114 16.03 3.63 3.04
N ILE A 115 16.06 4.46 4.10
CA ILE A 115 17.31 4.81 4.78
C ILE A 115 17.87 3.62 5.57
N LYS A 116 17.01 2.87 6.27
CA LYS A 116 17.43 1.83 7.21
C LYS A 116 17.55 0.45 6.58
N LEU A 117 16.57 0.04 5.75
CA LEU A 117 16.58 -1.26 5.07
C LEU A 117 17.39 -1.23 3.78
N ARG A 118 17.50 -0.05 3.14
CA ARG A 118 18.04 0.15 1.79
C ARG A 118 17.17 -0.54 0.73
N ASN A 119 17.55 -0.38 -0.52
CA ASN A 119 16.85 -1.04 -1.63
C ASN A 119 17.40 -2.45 -1.86
N ILE A 120 16.57 -3.28 -2.47
CA ILE A 120 16.95 -4.59 -3.03
C ILE A 120 18.03 -4.37 -4.10
N PRO A 121 19.02 -5.26 -4.26
CA PRO A 121 19.99 -5.17 -5.33
C PRO A 121 19.33 -5.00 -6.72
N GLY A 122 19.84 -4.07 -7.51
CA GLY A 122 19.27 -3.71 -8.82
C GLY A 122 18.10 -2.71 -8.76
N VAL A 123 17.49 -2.44 -7.61
CA VAL A 123 16.43 -1.44 -7.48
C VAL A 123 17.01 -0.06 -7.18
N GLU A 124 16.86 0.89 -8.11
CA GLU A 124 17.29 2.29 -7.90
C GLU A 124 16.37 3.03 -6.92
N ARG A 125 15.06 2.86 -7.07
CA ARG A 125 14.04 3.53 -6.25
C ARG A 125 12.92 2.58 -5.85
N ALA A 126 12.61 2.57 -4.57
CA ALA A 126 11.39 1.92 -4.08
C ALA A 126 10.15 2.69 -4.54
N GLY A 127 9.06 1.98 -4.85
CA GLY A 127 7.79 2.56 -5.26
C GLY A 127 6.62 2.01 -4.46
N ILE A 128 5.63 2.85 -4.17
CA ILE A 128 4.38 2.44 -3.52
C ILE A 128 3.46 1.82 -4.57
N ALA A 129 3.05 0.57 -4.38
CA ALA A 129 2.01 -0.05 -5.19
C ALA A 129 0.66 0.09 -4.49
N SER A 130 -0.23 0.89 -5.06
CA SER A 130 -1.56 1.12 -4.48
C SER A 130 -2.65 0.44 -5.31
N PRO A 131 -3.42 -0.50 -4.73
CA PRO A 131 -4.48 -1.18 -5.45
C PRO A 131 -5.70 -0.28 -5.61
N LEU A 132 -6.23 -0.22 -6.84
CA LEU A 132 -7.54 0.33 -7.18
C LEU A 132 -8.51 -0.78 -7.57
N PRO A 133 -9.82 -0.61 -7.30
CA PRO A 133 -10.82 -1.55 -7.77
C PRO A 133 -10.93 -1.49 -9.30
N ASN A 134 -10.86 -2.65 -9.96
CA ASN A 134 -11.09 -2.80 -11.38
C ASN A 134 -12.07 -3.97 -11.58
N GLU A 135 -12.83 -3.98 -12.67
CA GLU A 135 -13.82 -5.04 -12.96
C GLU A 135 -13.19 -6.43 -13.08
N ASN A 136 -11.90 -6.49 -13.44
CA ASN A 136 -11.14 -7.71 -13.67
C ASN A 136 -10.27 -8.14 -12.46
N GLY A 137 -10.48 -7.50 -11.29
CA GLY A 137 -9.66 -7.65 -10.08
C GLY A 137 -8.84 -6.39 -9.80
N PRO A 138 -8.04 -6.33 -8.73
CA PRO A 138 -7.31 -5.12 -8.37
C PRO A 138 -6.30 -4.72 -9.45
N CYS A 139 -6.30 -3.43 -9.83
CA CYS A 139 -5.27 -2.77 -10.62
C CYS A 139 -4.32 -2.02 -9.68
N ASN A 140 -3.02 -2.24 -9.79
CA ASN A 140 -2.03 -1.59 -8.94
C ASN A 140 -1.39 -0.40 -9.66
N ILE A 141 -1.56 0.81 -9.13
CA ILE A 141 -0.77 1.98 -9.56
C ILE A 141 0.60 1.92 -8.89
N VAL A 142 1.67 2.02 -9.64
CA VAL A 142 3.07 2.05 -9.18
C VAL A 142 3.86 3.12 -9.96
N ASP A 143 4.31 4.17 -9.34
CA ASP A 143 4.42 4.60 -7.97
C ASP A 143 3.22 5.48 -7.55
N ALA A 144 2.66 5.25 -6.38
CA ALA A 144 1.53 6.00 -5.83
C ALA A 144 1.96 7.13 -4.85
N GLY A 145 3.22 7.58 -4.91
CA GLY A 145 3.65 8.76 -4.15
C GLY A 145 4.93 8.62 -3.32
N ALA A 146 5.80 7.64 -3.57
CA ALA A 146 7.11 7.56 -2.93
C ALA A 146 8.12 8.53 -3.55
N ASN A 147 8.07 8.75 -4.89
CA ASN A 147 9.03 9.56 -5.62
C ASN A 147 8.34 10.51 -6.60
N VAL A 148 8.45 11.81 -6.35
CA VAL A 148 7.82 12.84 -7.19
C VAL A 148 8.53 12.95 -8.53
N ASP A 149 9.87 12.93 -8.52
CA ASP A 149 10.71 12.99 -9.73
C ASP A 149 11.25 11.59 -10.05
N SER A 150 10.86 11.07 -11.20
CA SER A 150 11.27 9.74 -11.64
C SER A 150 12.08 9.80 -12.94
N LYS A 151 12.98 8.82 -13.12
CA LYS A 151 13.72 8.56 -14.35
C LYS A 151 13.09 7.39 -15.10
N PRO A 152 13.38 7.21 -16.40
CA PRO A 152 12.89 6.05 -17.15
C PRO A 152 13.22 4.70 -16.50
N SER A 153 14.45 4.52 -15.98
CA SER A 153 14.86 3.32 -15.25
C SER A 153 14.03 3.06 -14.00
N HIS A 154 13.58 4.12 -13.30
CA HIS A 154 12.71 3.96 -12.13
C HIS A 154 11.36 3.38 -12.54
N LEU A 155 10.72 3.91 -13.60
CA LEU A 155 9.42 3.44 -14.06
C LEU A 155 9.50 2.01 -14.60
N LEU A 156 10.56 1.64 -15.31
CA LEU A 156 10.81 0.26 -15.69
C LEU A 156 10.93 -0.65 -14.45
N GLY A 157 11.67 -0.21 -13.44
CA GLY A 157 11.77 -0.92 -12.16
C GLY A 157 10.40 -1.09 -11.49
N TYR A 158 9.55 -0.05 -11.50
CA TYR A 158 8.19 -0.13 -10.96
C TYR A 158 7.32 -1.13 -11.72
N ALA A 159 7.44 -1.21 -13.05
CA ALA A 159 6.75 -2.19 -13.88
C ALA A 159 7.14 -3.62 -13.49
N ILE A 160 8.44 -3.88 -13.35
CA ILE A 160 8.99 -5.18 -12.97
C ILE A 160 8.48 -5.57 -11.56
N MET A 161 8.69 -4.68 -10.58
CA MET A 161 8.29 -4.94 -9.19
C MET A 161 6.78 -5.11 -9.05
N GLY A 162 5.98 -4.28 -9.72
CA GLY A 162 4.52 -4.39 -9.74
C GLY A 162 4.05 -5.71 -10.37
N SER A 163 4.68 -6.13 -11.46
CA SER A 163 4.40 -7.40 -12.13
C SER A 163 4.72 -8.60 -11.21
N VAL A 164 5.87 -8.57 -10.52
CA VAL A 164 6.22 -9.60 -9.52
C VAL A 164 5.18 -9.66 -8.40
N TYR A 165 4.80 -8.51 -7.86
CA TYR A 165 3.77 -8.45 -6.81
C TYR A 165 2.42 -8.98 -7.28
N ALA A 166 1.94 -8.56 -8.44
CA ALA A 166 0.68 -9.06 -9.01
C ALA A 166 0.72 -10.57 -9.26
N ARG A 167 1.85 -11.10 -9.72
CA ARG A 167 2.04 -12.53 -9.97
C ARG A 167 2.02 -13.35 -8.69
N HIS A 168 2.81 -12.99 -7.71
CA HIS A 168 3.06 -13.83 -6.54
C HIS A 168 2.07 -13.62 -5.39
N VAL A 169 1.56 -12.40 -5.21
CA VAL A 169 0.60 -12.07 -4.14
C VAL A 169 -0.84 -12.12 -4.62
N GLN A 170 -1.11 -11.58 -5.82
CA GLN A 170 -2.47 -11.52 -6.35
C GLN A 170 -2.83 -12.69 -7.27
N GLY A 171 -1.89 -13.62 -7.54
CA GLY A 171 -2.11 -14.84 -8.31
C GLY A 171 -2.28 -14.66 -9.81
N LYS A 172 -1.85 -13.52 -10.36
CA LYS A 172 -1.93 -13.24 -11.80
C LYS A 172 -0.82 -13.98 -12.54
N LYS A 173 -1.15 -14.95 -13.39
CA LYS A 173 -0.16 -15.80 -14.09
C LYS A 173 0.76 -14.99 -15.02
N ASN A 174 0.19 -14.07 -15.77
CA ASN A 174 0.90 -13.19 -16.72
C ASN A 174 0.38 -11.76 -16.57
N PRO A 175 0.84 -11.01 -15.54
CA PRO A 175 0.30 -9.70 -15.22
C PRO A 175 0.37 -8.74 -16.40
N ILE A 176 -0.74 -8.06 -16.66
CA ILE A 176 -0.86 -7.08 -17.74
C ILE A 176 -0.37 -5.73 -17.21
N VAL A 177 0.59 -5.15 -17.91
CA VAL A 177 1.24 -3.88 -17.56
C VAL A 177 0.84 -2.79 -18.54
N GLY A 178 0.38 -1.65 -18.04
CA GLY A 178 0.10 -0.44 -18.80
C GLY A 178 0.96 0.74 -18.33
N LEU A 179 1.21 1.71 -19.20
CA LEU A 179 1.88 2.96 -18.87
C LEU A 179 0.87 4.09 -18.84
N MET A 180 0.72 4.77 -17.71
CA MET A 180 -0.19 5.91 -17.58
C MET A 180 0.20 7.03 -18.56
N SER A 181 -0.75 7.46 -19.38
CA SER A 181 -0.54 8.48 -20.40
C SER A 181 -1.79 9.34 -20.61
N VAL A 182 -1.70 10.30 -21.52
CA VAL A 182 -2.78 11.22 -21.91
C VAL A 182 -3.51 10.78 -23.19
N GLY A 183 -3.24 9.58 -23.67
CA GLY A 183 -3.82 8.98 -24.88
C GLY A 183 -3.16 7.63 -25.15
N GLU A 184 -3.85 6.74 -25.85
CA GLU A 184 -3.44 5.36 -26.10
C GLU A 184 -2.30 5.23 -27.13
N GLU A 185 -2.16 6.23 -28.04
CA GLU A 185 -1.17 6.14 -29.12
C GLU A 185 0.28 6.16 -28.56
N ASP A 186 1.17 5.38 -29.14
CA ASP A 186 2.60 5.23 -28.77
C ASP A 186 3.36 6.56 -28.66
N SER A 187 2.94 7.56 -29.42
CA SER A 187 3.57 8.90 -29.48
C SER A 187 3.11 9.87 -28.40
N LYS A 188 2.05 9.53 -27.65
CA LYS A 188 1.46 10.39 -26.62
C LYS A 188 2.28 10.41 -25.34
N GLY A 189 2.06 11.46 -24.56
CA GLY A 189 2.67 11.65 -23.24
C GLY A 189 3.86 12.60 -23.22
N THR A 190 4.55 12.62 -22.10
CA THR A 190 5.74 13.44 -21.84
C THR A 190 6.99 12.78 -22.45
N ASP A 191 8.14 13.49 -22.43
CA ASP A 191 9.40 12.91 -22.84
C ASP A 191 9.74 11.67 -22.00
N LEU A 192 9.50 11.74 -20.69
CA LEU A 192 9.67 10.61 -19.77
C LEU A 192 8.83 9.40 -20.20
N THR A 193 7.53 9.58 -20.42
CA THR A 193 6.65 8.45 -20.77
C THR A 193 6.95 7.85 -22.13
N ARG A 194 7.37 8.64 -23.13
CA ARG A 194 7.79 8.12 -24.44
C ARG A 194 9.08 7.26 -24.34
N GLU A 195 10.04 7.69 -23.52
CA GLU A 195 11.26 6.90 -23.28
C GLU A 195 10.92 5.59 -22.55
N VAL A 196 10.11 5.66 -21.48
CA VAL A 196 9.64 4.48 -20.73
C VAL A 196 8.86 3.52 -21.62
N PHE A 197 8.04 4.03 -22.54
CA PHE A 197 7.30 3.19 -23.49
C PHE A 197 8.25 2.29 -24.30
N GLY A 198 9.34 2.85 -24.83
CA GLY A 198 10.38 2.07 -25.52
C GLY A 198 10.97 0.97 -24.64
N LEU A 199 11.36 1.31 -23.41
CA LEU A 199 11.92 0.35 -22.46
C LEU A 199 10.94 -0.77 -22.09
N LEU A 200 9.69 -0.43 -21.85
CA LEU A 200 8.64 -1.43 -21.54
C LEU A 200 8.35 -2.38 -22.71
N LYS A 201 8.41 -1.88 -23.94
CA LYS A 201 8.22 -2.69 -25.14
C LYS A 201 9.33 -3.74 -25.33
N GLU A 202 10.55 -3.44 -24.86
CA GLU A 202 11.71 -4.32 -24.92
C GLU A 202 11.87 -5.20 -23.67
N SER A 203 11.13 -4.93 -22.60
CA SER A 203 11.32 -5.56 -21.28
C SER A 203 10.92 -7.03 -21.19
N GLY A 204 10.16 -7.54 -22.15
CA GLY A 204 9.55 -8.88 -22.09
C GLY A 204 8.37 -9.01 -21.13
N LEU A 205 7.95 -7.92 -20.47
CA LEU A 205 6.71 -7.88 -19.70
C LEU A 205 5.49 -7.95 -20.64
N ASN A 206 4.35 -8.40 -20.13
CA ASN A 206 3.09 -8.36 -20.85
C ASN A 206 2.55 -6.93 -20.92
N PHE A 207 3.26 -6.08 -21.67
CA PHE A 207 2.99 -4.65 -21.82
C PHE A 207 1.96 -4.40 -22.91
N ILE A 208 0.85 -3.73 -22.57
CA ILE A 208 -0.26 -3.44 -23.49
C ILE A 208 -0.19 -2.05 -24.12
N GLY A 209 0.79 -1.22 -23.74
CA GLY A 209 0.92 0.15 -24.23
C GLY A 209 0.51 1.22 -23.22
N ASN A 210 0.20 2.41 -23.76
CA ASN A 210 -0.33 3.50 -22.95
C ASN A 210 -1.76 3.19 -22.49
N VAL A 211 -2.09 3.64 -21.27
CA VAL A 211 -3.42 3.55 -20.67
C VAL A 211 -3.84 4.90 -20.11
N GLU A 212 -5.14 5.18 -20.13
CA GLU A 212 -5.74 6.40 -19.62
C GLU A 212 -6.45 6.16 -18.27
N GLY A 213 -7.00 7.23 -17.67
CA GLY A 213 -7.65 7.15 -16.37
C GLY A 213 -8.85 6.20 -16.30
N HIS A 214 -9.59 6.00 -17.40
CA HIS A 214 -10.72 5.07 -17.43
C HIS A 214 -10.29 3.61 -17.42
N ASP A 215 -9.12 3.29 -18.02
CA ASP A 215 -8.57 1.94 -18.04
C ASP A 215 -8.28 1.37 -16.65
N LEU A 216 -8.02 2.24 -15.68
CA LEU A 216 -7.82 1.82 -14.28
C LEU A 216 -9.00 1.02 -13.73
N PHE A 217 -10.21 1.19 -14.28
CA PHE A 217 -11.44 0.59 -13.77
C PHE A 217 -12.04 -0.45 -14.70
N GLU A 218 -11.89 -0.30 -16.02
CA GLU A 218 -12.62 -1.06 -17.04
C GLU A 218 -11.73 -2.06 -17.79
N THR A 219 -10.51 -1.64 -18.16
CA THR A 219 -9.58 -2.47 -18.94
C THR A 219 -8.92 -3.55 -18.06
N PRO A 220 -8.72 -4.76 -18.57
CA PRO A 220 -8.03 -5.81 -17.84
C PRO A 220 -6.52 -5.52 -17.73
N VAL A 221 -6.16 -4.58 -16.85
CA VAL A 221 -4.79 -4.21 -16.53
C VAL A 221 -4.51 -4.48 -15.05
N ASP A 222 -3.38 -5.12 -14.74
CA ASP A 222 -3.03 -5.53 -13.38
C ASP A 222 -2.07 -4.55 -12.71
N VAL A 223 -1.23 -3.88 -13.51
CA VAL A 223 -0.23 -2.89 -13.07
C VAL A 223 -0.23 -1.70 -14.00
N VAL A 224 -0.44 -0.52 -13.47
CA VAL A 224 -0.30 0.75 -14.21
C VAL A 224 0.86 1.53 -13.64
N VAL A 225 1.83 1.82 -14.49
CA VAL A 225 3.08 2.49 -14.12
C VAL A 225 2.99 3.98 -14.36
N CYS A 226 3.44 4.76 -13.41
CA CYS A 226 3.61 6.21 -13.52
C CYS A 226 4.67 6.72 -12.52
N ASP A 227 5.03 8.00 -12.60
CA ASP A 227 5.77 8.66 -11.53
C ASP A 227 4.87 8.88 -10.30
N GLY A 228 5.50 9.07 -9.13
CA GLY A 228 4.74 9.19 -7.89
C GLY A 228 3.92 10.46 -7.76
N PHE A 229 4.20 11.52 -8.54
CA PHE A 229 3.35 12.70 -8.58
C PHE A 229 2.02 12.38 -9.26
N VAL A 230 2.08 11.82 -10.47
CA VAL A 230 0.88 11.41 -11.22
C VAL A 230 0.09 10.36 -10.44
N GLY A 231 0.76 9.31 -9.93
CA GLY A 231 0.09 8.24 -9.20
C GLY A 231 -0.60 8.72 -7.93
N ASN A 232 0.02 9.60 -7.15
CA ASN A 232 -0.60 10.18 -5.95
C ASN A 232 -1.79 11.09 -6.29
N VAL A 233 -1.68 11.91 -7.35
CA VAL A 233 -2.80 12.76 -7.81
C VAL A 233 -3.97 11.90 -8.27
N VAL A 234 -3.74 10.87 -9.08
CA VAL A 234 -4.78 9.93 -9.53
C VAL A 234 -5.45 9.26 -8.34
N LEU A 235 -4.67 8.65 -7.45
CA LEU A 235 -5.18 7.96 -6.26
C LEU A 235 -6.04 8.90 -5.40
N LYS A 236 -5.53 10.08 -5.06
CA LYS A 236 -6.26 11.05 -4.22
C LYS A 236 -7.50 11.62 -4.89
N SER A 237 -7.47 11.79 -6.22
CA SER A 237 -8.65 12.22 -6.99
C SER A 237 -9.73 11.14 -6.99
N CYS A 238 -9.37 9.88 -7.23
CA CYS A 238 -10.31 8.76 -7.16
C CYS A 238 -10.93 8.62 -5.77
N GLU A 239 -10.12 8.66 -4.71
CA GLU A 239 -10.59 8.63 -3.32
C GLU A 239 -11.55 9.78 -3.00
N ALA A 240 -11.19 11.01 -3.38
CA ALA A 240 -12.00 12.18 -3.11
C ALA A 240 -13.31 12.16 -3.88
N THR A 241 -13.29 11.77 -5.15
CA THR A 241 -14.49 11.65 -6.00
C THR A 241 -15.44 10.61 -5.44
N ALA A 242 -14.94 9.42 -5.09
CA ALA A 242 -15.77 8.37 -4.49
C ALA A 242 -16.43 8.85 -3.18
N LYS A 243 -15.66 9.47 -2.27
CA LYS A 243 -16.18 10.04 -1.02
C LYS A 243 -17.25 11.10 -1.26
N ALA A 244 -17.04 12.01 -2.23
CA ALA A 244 -18.00 13.06 -2.58
C ALA A 244 -19.31 12.47 -3.13
N MET A 245 -19.23 11.53 -4.06
CA MET A 245 -20.40 10.86 -4.64
C MET A 245 -21.23 10.14 -3.59
N PHE A 246 -20.61 9.36 -2.69
CA PHE A 246 -21.32 8.70 -1.59
C PHE A 246 -21.93 9.68 -0.61
N LYS A 247 -21.27 10.83 -0.34
CA LYS A 247 -21.82 11.89 0.51
C LYS A 247 -23.08 12.49 -0.11
N TRP A 248 -23.02 12.93 -1.37
CA TRP A 248 -24.15 13.49 -2.09
C TRP A 248 -25.31 12.51 -2.19
N LEU A 249 -25.05 11.27 -2.55
CA LEU A 249 -26.07 10.21 -2.58
C LEU A 249 -26.75 10.05 -1.22
N LYS A 250 -25.99 10.06 -0.12
CA LYS A 250 -26.54 9.97 1.25
C LYS A 250 -27.41 11.18 1.61
N GLU A 251 -27.01 12.38 1.19
CA GLU A 251 -27.79 13.62 1.39
C GLU A 251 -29.09 13.55 0.61
N ASP A 252 -29.05 13.17 -0.66
CA ASP A 252 -30.22 13.04 -1.53
C ASP A 252 -31.21 11.96 -1.05
N ILE A 253 -30.71 10.82 -0.56
CA ILE A 253 -31.55 9.78 0.04
C ILE A 253 -32.29 10.33 1.27
N LYS A 254 -31.61 11.09 2.11
CA LYS A 254 -32.19 11.65 3.34
C LYS A 254 -33.23 12.75 3.09
N ALA A 255 -33.28 13.33 1.91
CA ALA A 255 -34.10 14.50 1.59
C ALA A 255 -35.62 14.23 1.70
N THR A 256 -36.08 13.01 1.46
CA THR A 256 -37.51 12.66 1.57
C THR A 256 -37.74 11.25 2.14
N PRO A 257 -38.87 11.01 2.86
CA PRO A 257 -39.21 9.68 3.37
C PRO A 257 -39.32 8.61 2.27
N ILE A 258 -39.84 8.97 1.10
CA ILE A 258 -40.01 8.01 0.00
C ILE A 258 -38.67 7.55 -0.56
N ARG A 259 -37.65 8.43 -0.62
CA ARG A 259 -36.29 8.08 -1.03
C ARG A 259 -35.60 7.19 0.00
N GLN A 260 -35.85 7.44 1.29
CA GLN A 260 -35.35 6.59 2.38
C GLN A 260 -35.94 5.18 2.31
N MET A 261 -37.24 5.05 2.03
CA MET A 261 -37.88 3.74 1.80
C MET A 261 -37.29 3.03 0.58
N GLY A 262 -37.11 3.73 -0.55
CA GLY A 262 -36.46 3.18 -1.74
C GLY A 262 -35.04 2.70 -1.46
N ALA A 263 -34.27 3.48 -0.72
CA ALA A 263 -32.91 3.11 -0.32
C ALA A 263 -32.87 1.90 0.63
N LEU A 264 -33.87 1.72 1.49
CA LEU A 264 -33.98 0.54 2.35
C LEU A 264 -34.21 -0.73 1.51
N ILE A 265 -35.03 -0.66 0.47
CA ILE A 265 -35.25 -1.77 -0.47
C ILE A 265 -33.97 -2.08 -1.25
N ALA A 266 -33.24 -1.05 -1.69
CA ALA A 266 -32.00 -1.18 -2.45
C ALA A 266 -30.73 -1.35 -1.58
N LYS A 267 -30.88 -1.57 -0.26
CA LYS A 267 -29.76 -1.60 0.72
C LYS A 267 -28.61 -2.53 0.32
N GLU A 268 -28.93 -3.72 -0.16
CA GLU A 268 -27.90 -4.71 -0.54
C GLU A 268 -27.14 -4.27 -1.80
N ALA A 269 -27.77 -3.59 -2.75
CA ALA A 269 -27.10 -3.02 -3.91
C ALA A 269 -26.10 -1.92 -3.51
N PHE A 270 -26.51 -1.00 -2.62
CA PHE A 270 -25.60 0.03 -2.09
C PHE A 270 -24.43 -0.57 -1.30
N LYS A 271 -24.70 -1.62 -0.51
CA LYS A 271 -23.64 -2.33 0.23
C LYS A 271 -22.65 -3.00 -0.73
N ALA A 272 -23.13 -3.70 -1.75
CA ALA A 272 -22.28 -4.34 -2.75
C ALA A 272 -21.42 -3.33 -3.50
N THR A 273 -21.98 -2.19 -3.92
CA THR A 273 -21.23 -1.12 -4.60
C THR A 273 -20.17 -0.51 -3.68
N LYS A 274 -20.53 -0.26 -2.40
CA LYS A 274 -19.59 0.25 -1.41
C LYS A 274 -18.42 -0.73 -1.18
N GLU A 275 -18.69 -2.03 -1.09
CA GLU A 275 -17.64 -3.04 -0.90
C GLU A 275 -16.72 -3.17 -2.12
N ARG A 276 -17.22 -3.03 -3.35
CA ARG A 276 -16.37 -3.00 -4.56
C ARG A 276 -15.38 -1.83 -4.54
N GLY A 277 -15.83 -0.64 -4.14
CA GLY A 277 -14.99 0.56 -4.04
C GLY A 277 -14.21 0.68 -2.73
N ASN A 278 -14.29 -0.30 -1.83
CA ASN A 278 -13.69 -0.19 -0.51
C ASN A 278 -12.19 -0.57 -0.55
N TYR A 279 -11.34 0.45 -0.49
CA TYR A 279 -9.87 0.27 -0.42
C TYR A 279 -9.41 -0.55 0.80
N GLU A 280 -10.16 -0.55 1.89
CA GLU A 280 -9.86 -1.33 3.09
C GLU A 280 -9.76 -2.83 2.80
N THR A 281 -10.48 -3.31 1.80
CA THR A 281 -10.49 -4.72 1.39
C THR A 281 -9.12 -5.17 0.86
N TYR A 282 -8.40 -4.27 0.21
CA TYR A 282 -7.09 -4.56 -0.37
C TYR A 282 -5.95 -4.53 0.66
N GLY A 283 -6.11 -3.80 1.77
CA GLY A 283 -5.25 -3.94 2.95
C GLY A 283 -3.92 -3.19 2.91
N GLY A 284 -3.93 -1.94 2.46
CA GLY A 284 -2.73 -1.10 2.44
C GLY A 284 -1.88 -1.29 1.19
N SER A 285 -0.89 -0.41 1.03
CA SER A 285 -0.05 -0.29 -0.15
C SER A 285 1.36 -0.78 0.17
N PRO A 286 1.87 -1.84 -0.45
CA PRO A 286 3.25 -2.26 -0.25
C PRO A 286 4.24 -1.23 -0.84
N LEU A 287 5.30 -0.96 -0.10
CA LEU A 287 6.48 -0.26 -0.59
C LEU A 287 7.41 -1.30 -1.22
N LEU A 288 7.34 -1.44 -2.52
CA LEU A 288 8.13 -2.40 -3.27
C LEU A 288 9.57 -1.89 -3.47
N GLY A 289 10.53 -2.80 -3.44
CA GLY A 289 11.92 -2.50 -3.75
C GLY A 289 12.81 -2.16 -2.56
N VAL A 290 12.29 -2.12 -1.32
CA VAL A 290 13.11 -2.05 -0.10
C VAL A 290 13.48 -3.45 0.37
N ASN A 291 14.65 -3.59 1.01
CA ASN A 291 15.14 -4.87 1.53
C ASN A 291 14.42 -5.26 2.85
N GLY A 292 13.12 -5.49 2.75
CA GLY A 292 12.18 -5.84 3.81
C GLY A 292 10.76 -5.62 3.30
N ILE A 293 9.77 -6.22 3.94
CA ILE A 293 8.36 -5.99 3.58
C ILE A 293 7.83 -4.80 4.40
N CYS A 294 7.36 -3.77 3.70
CA CYS A 294 6.76 -2.59 4.31
C CYS A 294 5.37 -2.35 3.71
N ILE A 295 4.33 -2.40 4.53
CA ILE A 295 2.96 -2.10 4.12
C ILE A 295 2.53 -0.77 4.72
N ILE A 296 2.11 0.13 3.86
CA ILE A 296 1.68 1.48 4.23
C ILE A 296 0.15 1.52 4.22
N GLY A 297 -0.45 1.78 5.38
CA GLY A 297 -1.88 2.03 5.54
C GLY A 297 -2.23 3.50 5.30
N HIS A 298 -3.51 3.79 5.16
CA HIS A 298 -4.02 5.15 5.11
C HIS A 298 -4.11 5.72 6.53
N GLY A 299 -3.87 7.03 6.73
CA GLY A 299 -3.95 7.67 8.04
C GLY A 299 -5.30 7.46 8.77
N SER A 300 -6.40 7.41 8.03
CA SER A 300 -7.75 7.13 8.56
C SER A 300 -8.10 5.63 8.58
N SER A 301 -7.12 4.72 8.60
CA SER A 301 -7.36 3.28 8.59
C SER A 301 -8.26 2.84 9.74
N SER A 302 -9.30 2.07 9.40
CA SER A 302 -10.14 1.37 10.36
C SER A 302 -9.46 0.09 10.89
N PRO A 303 -9.93 -0.53 11.97
CA PRO A 303 -9.44 -1.84 12.41
C PRO A 303 -9.45 -2.90 11.30
N ARG A 304 -10.47 -2.88 10.42
CA ARG A 304 -10.56 -3.78 9.26
C ARG A 304 -9.43 -3.52 8.25
N ALA A 305 -9.11 -2.26 7.98
CA ALA A 305 -8.01 -1.90 7.09
C ALA A 305 -6.66 -2.36 7.65
N VAL A 306 -6.43 -2.18 8.95
CA VAL A 306 -5.21 -2.64 9.64
C VAL A 306 -5.09 -4.16 9.60
N LYS A 307 -6.18 -4.89 9.91
CA LYS A 307 -6.23 -6.35 9.76
C LYS A 307 -5.78 -6.78 8.36
N ASN A 308 -6.35 -6.16 7.33
CA ASN A 308 -6.02 -6.49 5.95
C ASN A 308 -4.60 -6.08 5.56
N ALA A 309 -4.03 -5.00 6.13
CA ALA A 309 -2.64 -4.63 5.95
C ALA A 309 -1.69 -5.69 6.55
N ILE A 310 -2.02 -6.23 7.72
CA ILE A 310 -1.29 -7.35 8.33
C ILE A 310 -1.40 -8.60 7.45
N ARG A 311 -2.57 -8.88 6.85
CA ARG A 311 -2.76 -9.98 5.89
C ARG A 311 -1.84 -9.82 4.68
N VAL A 312 -1.83 -8.64 4.06
CA VAL A 312 -0.96 -8.36 2.89
C VAL A 312 0.52 -8.51 3.25
N ALA A 313 0.93 -8.02 4.43
CA ALA A 313 2.29 -8.22 4.93
C ALA A 313 2.63 -9.72 5.06
N SER A 314 1.71 -10.49 5.64
CA SER A 314 1.84 -11.95 5.78
C SER A 314 1.95 -12.65 4.42
N GLU A 315 1.11 -12.30 3.46
CA GLU A 315 1.13 -12.85 2.11
C GLU A 315 2.42 -12.52 1.37
N ALA A 316 2.88 -11.26 1.45
CA ALA A 316 4.13 -10.83 0.81
C ALA A 316 5.36 -11.58 1.35
N VAL A 317 5.42 -11.82 2.66
CA VAL A 317 6.48 -12.64 3.27
C VAL A 317 6.37 -14.09 2.82
N ARG A 318 5.18 -14.69 2.90
CA ARG A 318 4.93 -16.11 2.54
C ARG A 318 5.29 -16.41 1.09
N HIS A 319 5.01 -15.48 0.19
CA HIS A 319 5.26 -15.61 -1.23
C HIS A 319 6.64 -15.10 -1.67
N HIS A 320 7.54 -14.81 -0.72
CA HIS A 320 8.92 -14.41 -0.99
C HIS A 320 9.06 -13.31 -2.05
N VAL A 321 8.24 -12.24 -1.93
CA VAL A 321 8.17 -11.18 -2.94
C VAL A 321 9.53 -10.54 -3.22
N ASN A 322 10.31 -10.24 -2.18
CA ASN A 322 11.62 -9.58 -2.34
C ASN A 322 12.65 -10.42 -3.10
N PRO A 323 12.85 -11.72 -2.81
CA PRO A 323 13.71 -12.60 -3.63
C PRO A 323 13.29 -12.64 -5.11
N HIS A 324 11.99 -12.69 -5.41
CA HIS A 324 11.51 -12.67 -6.78
C HIS A 324 11.74 -11.32 -7.47
N ILE A 325 11.60 -10.19 -6.73
CA ILE A 325 11.96 -8.87 -7.26
C ILE A 325 13.47 -8.84 -7.60
N GLU A 326 14.34 -9.27 -6.70
CA GLU A 326 15.78 -9.31 -6.92
C GLU A 326 16.14 -10.13 -8.16
N GLU A 327 15.55 -11.30 -8.34
CA GLU A 327 15.75 -12.17 -9.49
C GLU A 327 15.33 -11.50 -10.81
N GLU A 328 14.13 -10.90 -10.87
CA GLU A 328 13.63 -10.25 -12.09
C GLU A 328 14.39 -8.94 -12.40
N MET A 329 14.80 -8.17 -11.38
CA MET A 329 15.65 -7.00 -11.56
C MET A 329 17.02 -7.38 -12.13
N ALA A 330 17.61 -8.48 -11.65
CA ALA A 330 18.87 -9.00 -12.18
C ALA A 330 18.76 -9.45 -13.65
N ARG A 331 17.64 -10.09 -14.03
CA ARG A 331 17.37 -10.48 -15.43
C ARG A 331 17.22 -9.27 -16.35
N SER A 332 16.68 -8.18 -15.87
CA SER A 332 16.43 -6.94 -16.62
C SER A 332 17.58 -5.94 -16.52
N ALA A 333 18.72 -6.30 -15.93
CA ALA A 333 19.83 -5.38 -15.66
C ALA A 333 20.36 -4.67 -16.93
N SER A 334 20.35 -5.34 -18.09
CA SER A 334 20.79 -4.74 -19.37
C SER A 334 19.88 -3.62 -19.88
N LEU A 335 18.66 -3.54 -19.42
CA LEU A 335 17.68 -2.49 -19.77
C LEU A 335 17.63 -1.36 -18.73
N LEU A 336 18.16 -1.62 -17.54
CA LEU A 336 18.15 -0.66 -16.43
C LEU A 336 19.36 0.30 -16.45
N GLY A 337 20.38 0.00 -17.25
CA GLY A 337 21.59 0.84 -17.47
C GLY A 337 22.81 0.33 -16.72
#